data_1def7b0c5fd38aaacf9feafaac183c8f
#
_entry.id   1def7b0c5fd38aaacf9feafaac183c8f
#
_cell.length_a   1.000
_cell.length_b   1.000
_cell.length_c   1.000
_cell.angle_alpha   90.00
_cell.angle_beta   90.00
_cell.angle_gamma   90.00
#
_symmetry.space_group_name_H-M   'P 1'
#
loop_
_entity.id
_entity.type
_entity.pdbx_description
1 polymer ?
#
loop_
_entity_poly.entity_id
_entity_poly.type
_entity_poly.pdbx_seq_one_letter_code
_entity_poly.pdbx_strand_id
1 'polypeptide(L)'
;FTLSTDWVARQVPVILEAGEAWGNVALGAGQRAQVEFVSANPTGPITIGSARNAVIGDTLASVLNAAGYAVEREYYVNDAGSKVRNFGASIFSRYANLLGEDVPFPEQGYPAAYVTELAQRAQAEFGDRYLAQARDVAIRALGLWGIGRILDSVRDDLAHLRVHFDSWFSEKSLYESGLFDVMMAKLHDGGYVVEYDDATWFRHPDLEKDAVLIRSPQVIPDPEDRPTYLASDIPYLWNKIVERGFDKAIYVWGADHHGDVPRVQAAARALGVNVDQLVFIIYQMVTLLRGGQEVRMSKSSGEFVTLRELVDEVGPDPIRFMMLTRTVDVTLDFDLDLAVEQSDRNPVYYVQYAHTRIAGVLRKAVEEGCELDAPGDPALLTHPSELALIRKMLALPEVITLAANGMAPHVLTFYATELASLFHAFYRDCRVVSTLPEDAALTQARLMLARAAQHVLARVLHLMGMDAPERM
;
A
#
# COMPACT_ATOMS: atom_id res chain seq x y z
N PHE A 1 36.43 14.65 3.17
CA PHE A 1 36.01 15.86 3.90
C PHE A 1 35.33 15.43 5.20
N THR A 2 35.71 16.06 6.32
CA THR A 2 35.06 15.87 7.62
C THR A 2 34.30 17.15 7.92
N LEU A 3 32.99 17.07 8.19
CA LEU A 3 32.18 18.21 8.62
C LEU A 3 32.61 18.63 10.03
N SER A 4 32.70 19.94 10.27
CA SER A 4 33.01 20.45 11.61
C SER A 4 31.86 20.14 12.57
N THR A 5 32.16 19.89 13.83
CA THR A 5 31.17 19.61 14.87
C THR A 5 30.21 20.79 15.07
N ASP A 6 30.73 22.02 15.00
CA ASP A 6 29.94 23.24 15.07
C ASP A 6 28.93 23.34 13.92
N TRP A 7 29.35 23.02 12.68
CA TRP A 7 28.43 23.04 11.55
C TRP A 7 27.32 22.00 11.74
N VAL A 8 27.66 20.79 12.20
CA VAL A 8 26.69 19.73 12.47
C VAL A 8 25.66 20.17 13.51
N ALA A 9 26.11 20.73 14.63
CA ALA A 9 25.24 21.20 15.70
C ALA A 9 24.29 22.32 15.24
N ARG A 10 24.76 23.26 14.42
CA ARG A 10 23.96 24.37 13.86
C ARG A 10 22.86 23.91 12.89
N GLN A 11 22.80 22.63 12.52
CA GLN A 11 21.69 22.12 11.71
C GLN A 11 20.42 21.82 12.53
N VAL A 12 20.51 21.74 13.86
CA VAL A 12 19.33 21.45 14.70
C VAL A 12 18.22 22.50 14.55
N PRO A 13 18.48 23.83 14.60
CA PRO A 13 17.46 24.82 14.29
C PRO A 13 16.87 24.68 12.90
N VAL A 14 17.69 24.35 11.88
CA VAL A 14 17.22 24.15 10.48
C VAL A 14 16.22 23.00 10.39
N ILE A 15 16.48 21.89 11.10
CA ILE A 15 15.55 20.75 11.20
C ILE A 15 14.21 21.18 11.81
N LEU A 16 14.26 21.96 12.90
CA LEU A 16 13.06 22.45 13.58
C LEU A 16 12.26 23.42 12.71
N GLU A 17 12.93 24.34 12.02
CA GLU A 17 12.30 25.30 11.09
C GLU A 17 11.60 24.59 9.92
N ALA A 18 12.21 23.54 9.37
CA ALA A 18 11.63 22.76 8.30
C ALA A 18 10.41 21.93 8.75
N GLY A 19 10.31 21.56 10.03
CA GLY A 19 9.17 20.83 10.61
C GLY A 19 8.82 19.56 9.84
N GLU A 20 7.55 19.43 9.46
CA GLU A 20 7.04 18.27 8.69
C GLU A 20 7.64 18.16 7.28
N ALA A 21 8.18 19.23 6.72
CA ALA A 21 8.84 19.22 5.43
C ALA A 21 10.29 18.69 5.50
N TRP A 22 10.83 18.45 6.71
CA TRP A 22 12.18 17.92 6.85
C TRP A 22 12.32 16.57 6.13
N GLY A 23 13.35 16.47 5.33
CA GLY A 23 13.61 15.32 4.47
C GLY A 23 13.02 15.42 3.07
N ASN A 24 12.13 16.36 2.78
CA ASN A 24 11.61 16.54 1.42
C ASN A 24 12.73 16.93 0.45
N VAL A 25 12.68 16.34 -0.75
CA VAL A 25 13.61 16.61 -1.84
C VAL A 25 12.85 16.88 -3.14
N ALA A 26 13.49 17.55 -4.10
CA ALA A 26 12.87 17.89 -5.37
C ALA A 26 13.24 16.91 -6.51
N LEU A 27 13.40 15.62 -6.19
CA LEU A 27 13.80 14.59 -7.15
C LEU A 27 12.79 14.46 -8.30
N GLY A 28 11.49 14.43 -7.96
CA GLY A 28 10.41 14.28 -8.94
C GLY A 28 10.12 15.53 -9.75
N ALA A 29 10.60 16.71 -9.33
CA ALA A 29 10.41 17.99 -10.03
C ALA A 29 8.95 18.26 -10.46
N GLY A 30 7.97 17.75 -9.72
CA GLY A 30 6.54 17.87 -10.01
C GLY A 30 6.01 16.90 -11.06
N GLN A 31 6.80 15.93 -11.53
CA GLN A 31 6.32 14.85 -12.41
C GLN A 31 5.17 14.10 -11.75
N ARG A 32 4.19 13.71 -12.58
CA ARG A 32 3.02 12.95 -12.13
C ARG A 32 3.33 11.47 -12.07
N ALA A 33 3.13 10.85 -10.92
CA ALA A 33 3.28 9.42 -10.72
C ALA A 33 1.95 8.81 -10.24
N GLN A 34 1.56 7.69 -10.84
CA GLN A 34 0.43 6.91 -10.35
C GLN A 34 0.97 5.63 -9.70
N VAL A 35 0.49 5.31 -8.51
CA VAL A 35 0.80 4.06 -7.81
C VAL A 35 -0.49 3.24 -7.73
N GLU A 36 -0.52 2.14 -8.47
CA GLU A 36 -1.59 1.15 -8.41
C GLU A 36 -1.20 0.04 -7.45
N PHE A 37 -2.05 -0.21 -6.46
CA PHE A 37 -1.78 -1.23 -5.45
C PHE A 37 -3.07 -1.79 -4.85
N VAL A 38 -2.96 -2.92 -4.16
CA VAL A 38 -4.05 -3.79 -3.69
C VAL A 38 -4.78 -4.41 -4.85
N SER A 39 -5.65 -3.70 -5.53
CA SER A 39 -6.42 -4.11 -6.72
C SER A 39 -6.97 -5.54 -6.63
N ALA A 40 -7.38 -5.95 -5.41
CA ALA A 40 -7.90 -7.29 -5.16
C ALA A 40 -9.26 -7.46 -5.84
N ASN A 41 -9.55 -8.70 -6.29
CA ASN A 41 -10.84 -9.00 -6.90
C ASN A 41 -11.99 -8.70 -5.93
N PRO A 42 -12.98 -7.90 -6.31
CA PRO A 42 -14.07 -7.47 -5.43
C PRO A 42 -15.16 -8.54 -5.27
N THR A 43 -14.74 -9.80 -5.20
CA THR A 43 -15.62 -10.99 -5.02
C THR A 43 -15.52 -11.59 -3.64
N GLY A 44 -14.84 -10.91 -2.69
CA GLY A 44 -14.70 -11.32 -1.31
C GLY A 44 -13.91 -10.33 -0.47
N PRO A 45 -13.84 -10.53 0.86
CA PRO A 45 -13.07 -9.68 1.75
C PRO A 45 -11.57 -9.69 1.44
N ILE A 46 -10.87 -8.61 1.77
CA ILE A 46 -9.41 -8.55 1.61
C ILE A 46 -8.75 -9.44 2.66
N THR A 47 -7.71 -10.16 2.22
CA THR A 47 -6.91 -11.03 3.08
C THR A 47 -5.59 -10.37 3.48
N ILE A 48 -4.87 -10.99 4.40
CA ILE A 48 -3.54 -10.54 4.83
C ILE A 48 -2.53 -10.41 3.68
N GLY A 49 -2.66 -11.21 2.62
CA GLY A 49 -1.80 -11.07 1.44
C GLY A 49 -1.88 -9.67 0.82
N SER A 50 -3.06 -9.05 0.86
CA SER A 50 -3.26 -7.67 0.42
C SER A 50 -2.73 -6.63 1.40
N ALA A 51 -2.54 -6.96 2.68
CA ALA A 51 -1.99 -6.04 3.68
C ALA A 51 -0.57 -5.58 3.31
N ARG A 52 0.30 -6.52 2.89
CA ARG A 52 1.66 -6.20 2.47
C ARG A 52 1.67 -5.30 1.24
N ASN A 53 0.83 -5.63 0.25
CA ASN A 53 0.65 -4.82 -0.95
C ASN A 53 0.21 -3.39 -0.58
N ALA A 54 -0.83 -3.26 0.26
CA ALA A 54 -1.38 -1.99 0.71
C ALA A 54 -0.33 -1.11 1.39
N VAL A 55 0.46 -1.71 2.30
CA VAL A 55 1.50 -0.99 3.04
C VAL A 55 2.66 -0.56 2.15
N ILE A 56 3.12 -1.43 1.24
CA ILE A 56 4.17 -1.10 0.26
C ILE A 56 3.71 0.05 -0.63
N GLY A 57 2.52 -0.06 -1.24
CA GLY A 57 2.02 0.94 -2.18
C GLY A 57 1.78 2.29 -1.53
N ASP A 58 1.11 2.33 -0.38
CA ASP A 58 0.80 3.58 0.33
C ASP A 58 2.07 4.27 0.87
N THR A 59 3.00 3.49 1.46
CA THR A 59 4.27 4.06 1.94
C THR A 59 5.12 4.57 0.77
N LEU A 60 5.17 3.84 -0.34
CA LEU A 60 5.87 4.30 -1.54
C LEU A 60 5.28 5.59 -2.08
N ALA A 61 3.95 5.70 -2.15
CA ALA A 61 3.27 6.92 -2.56
C ALA A 61 3.64 8.10 -1.66
N SER A 62 3.71 7.89 -0.34
CA SER A 62 4.14 8.90 0.63
C SER A 62 5.60 9.32 0.43
N VAL A 63 6.50 8.36 0.18
CA VAL A 63 7.92 8.60 -0.14
C VAL A 63 8.06 9.41 -1.44
N LEU A 64 7.35 9.03 -2.49
CA LEU A 64 7.39 9.74 -3.78
C LEU A 64 6.87 11.18 -3.65
N ASN A 65 5.80 11.41 -2.86
CA ASN A 65 5.34 12.75 -2.55
C ASN A 65 6.42 13.57 -1.83
N ALA A 66 7.08 12.98 -0.82
CA ALA A 66 8.21 13.64 -0.13
C ALA A 66 9.41 13.86 -1.06
N ALA A 67 9.55 13.04 -2.10
CA ALA A 67 10.56 13.18 -3.14
C ALA A 67 10.18 14.18 -4.25
N GLY A 68 9.04 14.87 -4.15
CA GLY A 68 8.63 15.94 -5.06
C GLY A 68 7.86 15.49 -6.30
N TYR A 69 7.33 14.26 -6.32
CA TYR A 69 6.37 13.82 -7.35
C TYR A 69 4.94 14.25 -6.96
N ALA A 70 4.10 14.51 -7.96
CA ALA A 70 2.65 14.62 -7.80
C ALA A 70 2.04 13.20 -7.92
N VAL A 71 1.74 12.57 -6.77
CA VAL A 71 1.35 11.16 -6.71
C VAL A 71 -0.15 11.01 -6.63
N GLU A 72 -0.68 10.05 -7.41
CA GLU A 72 -2.05 9.56 -7.33
C GLU A 72 -2.04 8.08 -6.93
N ARG A 73 -2.78 7.73 -5.85
CA ARG A 73 -3.01 6.37 -5.37
C ARG A 73 -4.24 5.80 -6.06
N GLU A 74 -4.12 4.70 -6.76
CA GLU A 74 -5.22 4.10 -7.50
C GLU A 74 -5.46 2.64 -7.13
N TYR A 75 -6.74 2.31 -6.95
CA TYR A 75 -7.24 0.96 -6.84
C TYR A 75 -7.93 0.59 -8.15
N TYR A 76 -7.45 -0.46 -8.83
CA TYR A 76 -8.11 -1.00 -10.02
C TYR A 76 -9.20 -1.99 -9.60
N VAL A 77 -10.43 -1.71 -10.00
CA VAL A 77 -11.62 -2.49 -9.67
C VAL A 77 -11.93 -3.46 -10.79
N ASN A 78 -11.76 -4.75 -10.56
CA ASN A 78 -12.12 -5.82 -11.50
C ASN A 78 -13.64 -6.06 -11.48
N ASP A 79 -14.42 -5.17 -12.08
CA ASP A 79 -15.89 -5.20 -12.13
C ASP A 79 -16.44 -5.62 -13.50
N ALA A 80 -15.64 -6.35 -14.29
CA ALA A 80 -16.00 -6.89 -15.59
C ALA A 80 -15.74 -8.42 -15.68
N GLY A 81 -16.33 -9.05 -16.71
CA GLY A 81 -16.04 -10.43 -17.11
C GLY A 81 -16.65 -11.52 -16.22
N SER A 82 -16.17 -12.75 -16.41
CA SER A 82 -16.74 -13.99 -15.85
C SER A 82 -16.78 -14.04 -14.32
N LYS A 83 -15.85 -13.37 -13.63
CA LYS A 83 -15.83 -13.33 -12.16
C LYS A 83 -17.05 -12.62 -11.58
N VAL A 84 -17.47 -11.52 -12.19
CA VAL A 84 -18.68 -10.79 -11.79
C VAL A 84 -19.91 -11.67 -11.95
N ARG A 85 -20.00 -12.39 -13.08
CA ARG A 85 -21.11 -13.31 -13.34
C ARG A 85 -21.14 -14.47 -12.35
N ASN A 86 -20.01 -15.15 -12.12
CA ASN A 86 -19.92 -16.26 -11.19
C ASN A 86 -20.26 -15.84 -9.76
N PHE A 87 -19.84 -14.63 -9.38
CA PHE A 87 -20.19 -14.05 -8.09
C PHE A 87 -21.69 -13.75 -8.01
N GLY A 88 -22.26 -13.10 -9.02
CA GLY A 88 -23.69 -12.85 -9.11
C GLY A 88 -24.53 -14.14 -9.10
N ALA A 89 -24.09 -15.19 -9.82
CA ALA A 89 -24.75 -16.49 -9.82
C ALA A 89 -24.72 -17.15 -8.43
N SER A 90 -23.62 -16.97 -7.69
CA SER A 90 -23.51 -17.47 -6.31
C SER A 90 -24.49 -16.76 -5.37
N ILE A 91 -24.58 -15.44 -5.47
CA ILE A 91 -25.55 -14.65 -4.70
C ILE A 91 -26.97 -15.02 -5.10
N PHE A 92 -27.27 -15.10 -6.41
CA PHE A 92 -28.59 -15.41 -6.93
C PHE A 92 -29.08 -16.80 -6.47
N SER A 93 -28.24 -17.83 -6.54
CA SER A 93 -28.60 -19.18 -6.07
C SER A 93 -29.04 -19.15 -4.60
N ARG A 94 -28.27 -18.53 -3.72
CA ARG A 94 -28.61 -18.44 -2.29
C ARG A 94 -29.82 -17.57 -2.02
N TYR A 95 -29.94 -16.43 -2.75
CA TYR A 95 -31.10 -15.54 -2.67
C TYR A 95 -32.40 -16.25 -3.07
N ALA A 96 -32.38 -16.98 -4.20
CA ALA A 96 -33.54 -17.74 -4.68
C ALA A 96 -33.93 -18.84 -3.70
N ASN A 97 -32.94 -19.58 -3.16
CA ASN A 97 -33.20 -20.64 -2.17
C ASN A 97 -33.76 -20.10 -0.85
N LEU A 98 -33.36 -18.88 -0.40
CA LEU A 98 -33.97 -18.21 0.75
C LEU A 98 -35.46 -17.87 0.52
N LEU A 99 -35.87 -17.71 -0.74
CA LEU A 99 -37.24 -17.39 -1.15
C LEU A 99 -38.06 -18.65 -1.52
N GLY A 100 -37.50 -19.85 -1.33
CA GLY A 100 -38.18 -21.12 -1.52
C GLY A 100 -38.05 -21.75 -2.90
N GLU A 101 -37.22 -21.18 -3.78
CA GLU A 101 -36.87 -21.76 -5.07
C GLU A 101 -35.72 -22.76 -4.92
N ASP A 102 -35.68 -23.80 -5.76
CA ASP A 102 -34.61 -24.79 -5.78
C ASP A 102 -33.62 -24.49 -6.92
N VAL A 103 -32.66 -23.59 -6.65
CA VAL A 103 -31.63 -23.17 -7.61
C VAL A 103 -30.27 -23.78 -7.22
N PRO A 104 -29.70 -24.68 -8.05
CA PRO A 104 -28.40 -25.28 -7.73
C PRO A 104 -27.29 -24.25 -7.65
N PHE A 105 -26.35 -24.48 -6.72
CA PHE A 105 -25.18 -23.61 -6.57
C PHE A 105 -24.23 -23.80 -7.78
N PRO A 106 -23.69 -22.69 -8.37
CA PRO A 106 -22.82 -22.81 -9.54
C PRO A 106 -21.49 -23.50 -9.22
N GLU A 107 -20.99 -24.35 -10.14
CA GLU A 107 -19.72 -25.09 -9.97
C GLU A 107 -18.52 -24.13 -9.73
N GLN A 108 -18.48 -23.02 -10.46
CA GLN A 108 -17.45 -22.00 -10.32
C GLN A 108 -17.86 -20.87 -9.36
N GLY A 109 -18.76 -21.18 -8.42
CA GLY A 109 -19.29 -20.22 -7.47
C GLY A 109 -18.37 -19.98 -6.27
N TYR A 110 -18.74 -18.99 -5.48
CA TYR A 110 -18.06 -18.57 -4.25
C TYR A 110 -18.79 -19.14 -3.03
N PRO A 111 -18.34 -20.28 -2.45
CA PRO A 111 -19.10 -21.01 -1.42
C PRO A 111 -19.04 -20.38 -0.01
N ALA A 112 -18.20 -19.37 0.22
CA ALA A 112 -17.95 -18.81 1.53
C ALA A 112 -19.19 -18.15 2.19
N ALA A 113 -19.17 -18.01 3.51
CA ALA A 113 -20.28 -17.55 4.34
C ALA A 113 -20.78 -16.14 3.99
N TYR A 114 -19.86 -15.21 3.67
CA TYR A 114 -20.20 -13.84 3.30
C TYR A 114 -21.16 -13.75 2.09
N VAL A 115 -21.14 -14.73 1.17
CA VAL A 115 -22.09 -14.77 0.03
C VAL A 115 -23.51 -15.08 0.52
N THR A 116 -23.67 -15.87 1.60
CA THR A 116 -24.97 -16.08 2.24
C THR A 116 -25.48 -14.80 2.89
N GLU A 117 -24.61 -14.06 3.56
CA GLU A 117 -24.94 -12.77 4.15
C GLU A 117 -25.36 -11.76 3.08
N LEU A 118 -24.66 -11.72 1.94
CA LEU A 118 -25.05 -10.89 0.80
C LEU A 118 -26.42 -11.30 0.25
N ALA A 119 -26.69 -12.60 0.12
CA ALA A 119 -28.00 -13.08 -0.32
C ALA A 119 -29.14 -12.68 0.65
N GLN A 120 -28.90 -12.77 1.97
CA GLN A 120 -29.84 -12.31 3.00
C GLN A 120 -30.09 -10.79 2.93
N ARG A 121 -29.03 -10.00 2.73
CA ARG A 121 -29.14 -8.55 2.51
C ARG A 121 -29.91 -8.24 1.24
N ALA A 122 -29.64 -8.94 0.15
CA ALA A 122 -30.37 -8.79 -1.11
C ALA A 122 -31.86 -9.12 -0.95
N GLN A 123 -32.21 -10.18 -0.21
CA GLN A 123 -33.58 -10.52 0.13
C GLN A 123 -34.27 -9.42 0.94
N ALA A 124 -33.58 -8.88 1.95
CA ALA A 124 -34.11 -7.80 2.78
C ALA A 124 -34.33 -6.50 1.99
N GLU A 125 -33.42 -6.18 1.05
CA GLU A 125 -33.44 -4.92 0.26
C GLU A 125 -34.41 -5.00 -0.93
N PHE A 126 -34.50 -6.14 -1.61
CA PHE A 126 -35.20 -6.27 -2.88
C PHE A 126 -36.42 -7.21 -2.85
N GLY A 127 -36.68 -7.91 -1.72
CA GLY A 127 -37.79 -8.90 -1.63
C GLY A 127 -37.58 -10.04 -2.63
N ASP A 128 -38.60 -10.28 -3.48
CA ASP A 128 -38.60 -11.30 -4.55
C ASP A 128 -38.33 -10.74 -5.95
N ARG A 129 -37.97 -9.46 -6.04
CA ARG A 129 -37.85 -8.69 -7.30
C ARG A 129 -37.01 -9.42 -8.37
N TYR A 130 -35.93 -10.07 -7.99
CA TYR A 130 -35.02 -10.71 -8.94
C TYR A 130 -35.49 -12.10 -9.38
N LEU A 131 -36.45 -12.73 -8.71
CA LEU A 131 -37.10 -13.96 -9.18
C LEU A 131 -38.03 -13.68 -10.37
N ALA A 132 -38.60 -12.48 -10.44
CA ALA A 132 -39.50 -12.08 -11.54
C ALA A 132 -38.75 -11.66 -12.82
N GLN A 133 -37.42 -11.56 -12.80
CA GLN A 133 -36.61 -11.15 -13.94
C GLN A 133 -36.02 -12.36 -14.69
N ALA A 134 -35.56 -12.13 -15.93
CA ALA A 134 -34.76 -13.11 -16.62
C ALA A 134 -33.49 -13.45 -15.79
N ARG A 135 -33.18 -14.72 -15.65
CA ARG A 135 -32.13 -15.22 -14.74
C ARG A 135 -30.78 -14.52 -14.97
N ASP A 136 -30.36 -14.35 -16.23
CA ASP A 136 -29.08 -13.72 -16.55
C ASP A 136 -29.06 -12.22 -16.16
N VAL A 137 -30.19 -11.53 -16.30
CA VAL A 137 -30.33 -10.13 -15.88
C VAL A 137 -30.24 -10.03 -14.35
N ALA A 138 -30.93 -10.95 -13.63
CA ALA A 138 -30.89 -10.98 -12.16
C ALA A 138 -29.47 -11.31 -11.64
N ILE A 139 -28.78 -12.27 -12.24
CA ILE A 139 -27.41 -12.65 -11.90
C ILE A 139 -26.46 -11.47 -12.09
N ARG A 140 -26.53 -10.79 -13.24
CA ARG A 140 -25.68 -9.62 -13.51
C ARG A 140 -25.96 -8.47 -12.53
N ALA A 141 -27.22 -8.19 -12.26
CA ALA A 141 -27.61 -7.12 -11.35
C ALA A 141 -27.14 -7.40 -9.91
N LEU A 142 -27.34 -8.64 -9.42
CA LEU A 142 -26.87 -9.06 -8.10
C LEU A 142 -25.34 -9.14 -8.00
N GLY A 143 -24.65 -9.50 -9.10
CA GLY A 143 -23.19 -9.47 -9.18
C GLY A 143 -22.64 -8.06 -8.98
N LEU A 144 -23.11 -7.09 -9.77
CA LEU A 144 -22.67 -5.69 -9.63
C LEU A 144 -23.05 -5.08 -8.29
N TRP A 145 -24.26 -5.37 -7.78
CA TRP A 145 -24.67 -4.93 -6.44
C TRP A 145 -23.76 -5.53 -5.35
N GLY A 146 -23.48 -6.83 -5.44
CA GLY A 146 -22.60 -7.54 -4.51
C GLY A 146 -21.17 -6.98 -4.53
N ILE A 147 -20.63 -6.70 -5.72
CA ILE A 147 -19.32 -6.03 -5.88
C ILE A 147 -19.33 -4.68 -5.16
N GLY A 148 -20.36 -3.86 -5.32
CA GLY A 148 -20.48 -2.60 -4.60
C GLY A 148 -20.40 -2.78 -3.09
N ARG A 149 -21.10 -3.80 -2.52
CA ARG A 149 -21.05 -4.10 -1.09
C ARG A 149 -19.68 -4.58 -0.60
N ILE A 150 -19.01 -5.41 -1.39
CA ILE A 150 -17.64 -5.82 -1.08
C ILE A 150 -16.68 -4.63 -1.14
N LEU A 151 -16.78 -3.76 -2.15
CA LEU A 151 -15.93 -2.57 -2.24
C LEU A 151 -16.14 -1.60 -1.08
N ASP A 152 -17.38 -1.45 -0.57
CA ASP A 152 -17.65 -0.66 0.63
C ASP A 152 -16.90 -1.24 1.85
N SER A 153 -16.92 -2.58 2.02
CA SER A 153 -16.15 -3.25 3.07
C SER A 153 -14.64 -3.12 2.87
N VAL A 154 -14.16 -3.25 1.62
CA VAL A 154 -12.74 -3.09 1.27
C VAL A 154 -12.23 -1.69 1.62
N ARG A 155 -13.02 -0.65 1.31
CA ARG A 155 -12.66 0.74 1.68
C ARG A 155 -12.56 0.93 3.18
N ASP A 156 -13.51 0.35 3.92
CA ASP A 156 -13.53 0.43 5.37
C ASP A 156 -12.35 -0.33 6.01
N ASP A 157 -12.04 -1.55 5.52
CA ASP A 157 -10.90 -2.34 5.98
C ASP A 157 -9.56 -1.62 5.73
N LEU A 158 -9.40 -1.04 4.54
CA LEU A 158 -8.20 -0.26 4.18
C LEU A 158 -8.08 1.02 5.01
N ALA A 159 -9.20 1.70 5.29
CA ALA A 159 -9.21 2.88 6.15
C ALA A 159 -8.78 2.54 7.58
N HIS A 160 -9.14 1.35 8.12
CA HIS A 160 -8.66 0.89 9.43
C HIS A 160 -7.15 0.61 9.43
N LEU A 161 -6.58 0.21 8.28
CA LEU A 161 -5.13 0.15 8.09
C LEU A 161 -4.51 1.52 7.77
N ARG A 162 -5.32 2.59 7.72
CA ARG A 162 -4.94 3.97 7.32
C ARG A 162 -4.41 4.06 5.89
N VAL A 163 -4.98 3.28 5.00
CA VAL A 163 -4.70 3.32 3.56
C VAL A 163 -5.88 3.96 2.84
N HIS A 164 -5.59 5.00 2.05
CA HIS A 164 -6.60 5.75 1.29
C HIS A 164 -6.20 5.83 -0.17
N PHE A 165 -7.19 5.80 -1.05
CA PHE A 165 -7.02 5.91 -2.48
C PHE A 165 -7.63 7.21 -3.00
N ASP A 166 -6.94 7.84 -3.93
CA ASP A 166 -7.40 9.04 -4.62
C ASP A 166 -8.39 8.65 -5.74
N SER A 167 -8.18 7.47 -6.36
CA SER A 167 -8.97 6.96 -7.48
C SER A 167 -9.33 5.47 -7.29
N TRP A 168 -10.58 5.12 -7.67
CA TRP A 168 -11.09 3.76 -7.79
C TRP A 168 -11.49 3.55 -9.24
N PHE A 169 -10.56 3.01 -10.03
CA PHE A 169 -10.73 2.87 -11.47
C PHE A 169 -11.49 1.60 -11.83
N SER A 170 -12.63 1.73 -12.50
CA SER A 170 -13.47 0.62 -12.94
C SER A 170 -12.96 0.01 -14.26
N GLU A 171 -12.67 -1.30 -14.27
CA GLU A 171 -12.33 -2.03 -15.49
C GLU A 171 -13.44 -1.90 -16.55
N LYS A 172 -14.69 -1.98 -16.13
CA LYS A 172 -15.86 -1.84 -16.98
C LYS A 172 -15.86 -0.53 -17.80
N SER A 173 -15.31 0.54 -17.23
CA SER A 173 -15.23 1.84 -17.92
C SER A 173 -14.38 1.79 -19.20
N LEU A 174 -13.42 0.88 -19.31
CA LEU A 174 -12.61 0.69 -20.51
C LEU A 174 -13.44 0.17 -21.69
N TYR A 175 -14.44 -0.65 -21.42
CA TYR A 175 -15.38 -1.17 -22.40
C TYR A 175 -16.48 -0.14 -22.73
N GLU A 176 -17.05 0.49 -21.72
CA GLU A 176 -18.12 1.47 -21.87
C GLU A 176 -17.67 2.73 -22.63
N SER A 177 -16.42 3.16 -22.48
CA SER A 177 -15.84 4.27 -23.23
C SER A 177 -15.47 3.93 -24.67
N GLY A 178 -15.43 2.63 -25.01
CA GLY A 178 -14.94 2.14 -26.30
C GLY A 178 -13.40 2.12 -26.42
N LEU A 179 -12.67 2.46 -25.35
CA LEU A 179 -11.21 2.46 -25.36
C LEU A 179 -10.63 1.07 -25.65
N PHE A 180 -11.29 0.03 -25.13
CA PHE A 180 -10.93 -1.36 -25.39
C PHE A 180 -10.90 -1.64 -26.91
N ASP A 181 -11.97 -1.31 -27.64
CA ASP A 181 -12.09 -1.56 -29.08
C ASP A 181 -11.05 -0.74 -29.88
N VAL A 182 -10.82 0.52 -29.46
CA VAL A 182 -9.81 1.38 -30.07
C VAL A 182 -8.41 0.78 -29.94
N MET A 183 -8.07 0.23 -28.76
CA MET A 183 -6.76 -0.39 -28.54
C MET A 183 -6.61 -1.72 -29.29
N MET A 184 -7.66 -2.54 -29.34
CA MET A 184 -7.65 -3.77 -30.12
C MET A 184 -7.45 -3.48 -31.64
N ALA A 185 -8.14 -2.49 -32.16
CA ALA A 185 -7.95 -2.03 -33.55
C ALA A 185 -6.52 -1.53 -33.82
N LYS A 186 -5.97 -0.73 -32.90
CA LYS A 186 -4.60 -0.20 -33.00
C LYS A 186 -3.54 -1.32 -33.02
N LEU A 187 -3.70 -2.35 -32.17
CA LEU A 187 -2.81 -3.52 -32.18
C LEU A 187 -2.94 -4.33 -33.46
N HIS A 188 -4.17 -4.48 -33.99
CA HIS A 188 -4.44 -5.17 -35.27
C HIS A 188 -3.78 -4.44 -36.44
N ASP A 189 -3.96 -3.12 -36.56
CA ASP A 189 -3.37 -2.29 -37.59
C ASP A 189 -1.84 -2.27 -37.54
N GLY A 190 -1.28 -2.40 -36.34
CA GLY A 190 0.15 -2.55 -36.09
C GLY A 190 0.72 -3.93 -36.44
N GLY A 191 -0.13 -4.91 -36.77
CA GLY A 191 0.28 -6.28 -37.08
C GLY A 191 0.64 -7.13 -35.85
N TYR A 192 0.19 -6.73 -34.67
CA TYR A 192 0.46 -7.45 -33.42
C TYR A 192 -0.66 -8.41 -33.00
N VAL A 193 -1.74 -8.48 -33.77
CA VAL A 193 -2.86 -9.40 -33.54
C VAL A 193 -2.84 -10.53 -34.55
N VAL A 194 -3.00 -11.76 -34.08
CA VAL A 194 -3.13 -12.96 -34.93
C VAL A 194 -4.30 -13.81 -34.43
N GLU A 195 -4.97 -14.46 -35.40
CA GLU A 195 -6.14 -15.32 -35.13
C GLU A 195 -5.77 -16.78 -35.41
N TYR A 196 -5.88 -17.65 -34.40
CA TYR A 196 -5.82 -19.10 -34.57
C TYR A 196 -6.50 -19.80 -33.37
N ASP A 197 -6.90 -21.05 -33.54
CA ASP A 197 -7.66 -21.84 -32.56
C ASP A 197 -8.94 -21.13 -32.07
N ASP A 198 -9.62 -20.41 -32.98
CA ASP A 198 -10.81 -19.60 -32.71
C ASP A 198 -10.61 -18.54 -31.60
N ALA A 199 -9.38 -18.13 -31.34
CA ALA A 199 -8.99 -17.13 -30.33
C ALA A 199 -8.15 -16.02 -30.96
N THR A 200 -8.18 -14.83 -30.32
CA THR A 200 -7.36 -13.69 -30.68
C THR A 200 -6.12 -13.63 -29.81
N TRP A 201 -4.95 -13.53 -30.42
CA TRP A 201 -3.67 -13.57 -29.74
C TRP A 201 -2.85 -12.33 -30.00
N PHE A 202 -2.11 -11.90 -28.97
CA PHE A 202 -1.10 -10.85 -29.06
C PHE A 202 0.26 -11.48 -29.39
N ARG A 203 0.86 -11.04 -30.49
CA ARG A 203 2.19 -11.45 -30.97
C ARG A 203 3.14 -10.28 -30.94
N HIS A 204 4.27 -10.44 -30.29
CA HIS A 204 5.32 -9.44 -30.27
C HIS A 204 6.71 -10.10 -30.27
N PRO A 205 7.72 -9.55 -30.97
CA PRO A 205 9.09 -10.14 -31.03
C PRO A 205 9.75 -10.35 -29.66
N ASP A 206 9.40 -9.56 -28.65
CA ASP A 206 9.95 -9.66 -27.30
C ASP A 206 9.31 -10.78 -26.46
N LEU A 207 8.28 -11.45 -26.99
CA LEU A 207 7.61 -12.55 -26.30
C LEU A 207 8.04 -13.89 -26.88
N GLU A 208 8.39 -14.85 -26.03
CA GLU A 208 8.69 -16.23 -26.46
C GLU A 208 7.47 -16.96 -27.04
N LYS A 209 6.27 -16.60 -26.60
CA LYS A 209 4.99 -17.19 -27.01
C LYS A 209 3.93 -16.11 -27.12
N ASP A 210 3.04 -16.28 -28.09
CA ASP A 210 1.86 -15.44 -28.23
C ASP A 210 1.01 -15.48 -26.95
N ALA A 211 0.39 -14.36 -26.58
CA ALA A 211 -0.47 -14.24 -25.42
C ALA A 211 -1.94 -14.10 -25.83
N VAL A 212 -2.84 -14.85 -25.20
CA VAL A 212 -4.27 -14.76 -25.51
C VAL A 212 -4.81 -13.41 -25.07
N LEU A 213 -5.47 -12.71 -26.00
CA LEU A 213 -6.26 -11.50 -25.73
C LEU A 213 -7.74 -11.86 -25.53
N ILE A 214 -8.32 -12.56 -26.52
CA ILE A 214 -9.73 -12.93 -26.49
C ILE A 214 -9.82 -14.46 -26.65
N ARG A 215 -10.44 -15.11 -25.68
CA ARG A 215 -10.60 -16.57 -25.66
C ARG A 215 -11.59 -17.04 -26.70
N SER A 216 -11.40 -18.28 -27.18
CA SER A 216 -12.29 -18.95 -28.10
C SER A 216 -13.73 -19.04 -27.58
N PRO A 217 -14.76 -18.85 -28.43
CA PRO A 217 -16.16 -19.06 -28.09
C PRO A 217 -16.48 -20.51 -27.67
N GLN A 218 -15.63 -21.47 -28.07
CA GLN A 218 -15.77 -22.87 -27.66
C GLN A 218 -15.36 -23.09 -26.20
N VAL A 219 -14.44 -22.25 -25.70
CA VAL A 219 -13.96 -22.29 -24.28
C VAL A 219 -14.84 -21.40 -23.41
N ILE A 220 -15.14 -20.18 -23.86
CA ILE A 220 -15.99 -19.20 -23.18
C ILE A 220 -17.10 -18.76 -24.14
N PRO A 221 -18.32 -19.28 -23.97
CA PRO A 221 -19.44 -18.97 -24.89
C PRO A 221 -19.83 -17.50 -24.87
N ASP A 222 -19.90 -16.87 -23.69
CA ASP A 222 -20.31 -15.48 -23.56
C ASP A 222 -19.21 -14.53 -24.05
N PRO A 223 -19.50 -13.65 -25.01
CA PRO A 223 -18.53 -12.71 -25.55
C PRO A 223 -17.93 -11.76 -24.50
N GLU A 224 -18.71 -11.32 -23.52
CA GLU A 224 -18.27 -10.38 -22.49
C GLU A 224 -17.25 -11.00 -21.51
N ASP A 225 -17.17 -12.33 -21.45
CA ASP A 225 -16.25 -13.06 -20.57
C ASP A 225 -14.97 -13.55 -21.28
N ARG A 226 -14.87 -13.34 -22.61
CA ARG A 226 -13.72 -13.82 -23.40
C ARG A 226 -12.44 -13.02 -23.23
N PRO A 227 -12.47 -11.69 -23.01
CA PRO A 227 -11.24 -10.94 -22.79
C PRO A 227 -10.44 -11.51 -21.61
N THR A 228 -9.11 -11.51 -21.77
CA THR A 228 -8.18 -11.89 -20.69
C THR A 228 -7.78 -10.65 -19.92
N TYR A 229 -7.08 -10.82 -18.77
CA TYR A 229 -6.51 -9.69 -18.04
C TYR A 229 -5.59 -8.83 -18.91
N LEU A 230 -4.72 -9.45 -19.74
CA LEU A 230 -3.86 -8.70 -20.65
C LEU A 230 -4.67 -7.80 -21.60
N ALA A 231 -5.81 -8.29 -22.08
CA ALA A 231 -6.66 -7.52 -22.96
C ALA A 231 -7.26 -6.26 -22.30
N SER A 232 -7.49 -6.31 -21.00
CA SER A 232 -7.93 -5.14 -20.20
C SER A 232 -6.75 -4.26 -19.75
N ASP A 233 -5.58 -4.86 -19.47
CA ASP A 233 -4.37 -4.13 -19.06
C ASP A 233 -3.86 -3.19 -20.17
N ILE A 234 -4.03 -3.57 -21.42
CA ILE A 234 -3.58 -2.78 -22.58
C ILE A 234 -4.30 -1.42 -22.67
N PRO A 235 -5.64 -1.32 -22.73
CA PRO A 235 -6.32 -0.04 -22.71
C PRO A 235 -6.12 0.72 -21.40
N TYR A 236 -5.97 0.03 -20.29
CA TYR A 236 -5.69 0.66 -19.00
C TYR A 236 -4.29 1.31 -18.95
N LEU A 237 -3.27 0.63 -19.47
CA LEU A 237 -1.94 1.21 -19.68
C LEU A 237 -2.00 2.49 -20.53
N TRP A 238 -2.73 2.46 -21.66
CA TRP A 238 -2.93 3.62 -22.52
C TRP A 238 -3.63 4.76 -21.78
N ASN A 239 -4.67 4.45 -21.03
CA ASN A 239 -5.40 5.42 -20.22
C ASN A 239 -4.47 6.13 -19.23
N LYS A 240 -3.62 5.39 -18.49
CA LYS A 240 -2.67 5.98 -17.54
C LYS A 240 -1.68 6.94 -18.20
N ILE A 241 -0.98 6.45 -19.19
CA ILE A 241 0.18 7.17 -19.77
C ILE A 241 -0.25 8.22 -20.77
N VAL A 242 -1.20 7.89 -21.66
CA VAL A 242 -1.53 8.76 -22.80
C VAL A 242 -2.72 9.68 -22.50
N GLU A 243 -3.82 9.14 -21.99
CA GLU A 243 -5.02 9.95 -21.74
C GLU A 243 -4.89 10.81 -20.49
N ARG A 244 -4.43 10.21 -19.39
CA ARG A 244 -4.27 10.91 -18.09
C ARG A 244 -2.91 11.59 -17.95
N GLY A 245 -1.92 11.23 -18.77
CA GLY A 245 -0.61 11.89 -18.86
C GLY A 245 0.25 11.70 -17.61
N PHE A 246 0.29 10.50 -17.03
CA PHE A 246 1.26 10.20 -15.99
C PHE A 246 2.65 10.00 -16.58
N ASP A 247 3.66 10.59 -15.93
CA ASP A 247 5.05 10.41 -16.30
C ASP A 247 5.57 9.04 -15.85
N LYS A 248 4.96 8.48 -14.79
CA LYS A 248 5.25 7.14 -14.27
C LYS A 248 3.98 6.42 -13.84
N ALA A 249 3.82 5.17 -14.30
CA ALA A 249 2.82 4.23 -13.81
C ALA A 249 3.53 3.12 -13.03
N ILE A 250 3.25 3.02 -11.73
CA ILE A 250 3.89 2.11 -10.80
C ILE A 250 2.87 1.05 -10.39
N TYR A 251 3.18 -0.21 -10.65
CA TYR A 251 2.34 -1.36 -10.36
C TYR A 251 2.94 -2.15 -9.19
N VAL A 252 2.17 -2.35 -8.13
CA VAL A 252 2.56 -3.20 -7.00
C VAL A 252 1.82 -4.52 -7.10
N TRP A 253 2.49 -5.55 -7.64
CA TRP A 253 1.90 -6.84 -7.97
C TRP A 253 2.46 -7.97 -7.12
N GLY A 254 1.63 -8.98 -6.85
CA GLY A 254 2.07 -10.23 -6.23
C GLY A 254 2.98 -11.04 -7.16
N ALA A 255 3.75 -11.94 -6.57
CA ALA A 255 4.70 -12.80 -7.30
C ALA A 255 4.04 -13.69 -8.37
N ASP A 256 2.74 -13.98 -8.23
CA ASP A 256 1.92 -14.71 -9.20
C ASP A 256 1.75 -13.96 -10.53
N HIS A 257 1.91 -12.63 -10.54
CA HIS A 257 1.85 -11.78 -11.74
C HIS A 257 3.21 -11.55 -12.41
N HIS A 258 4.30 -12.17 -11.94
CA HIS A 258 5.62 -11.99 -12.53
C HIS A 258 5.64 -12.29 -14.06
N GLY A 259 4.89 -13.28 -14.52
CA GLY A 259 4.76 -13.64 -15.93
C GLY A 259 4.01 -12.63 -16.79
N ASP A 260 3.27 -11.70 -16.21
CA ASP A 260 2.48 -10.69 -16.93
C ASP A 260 3.31 -9.45 -17.27
N VAL A 261 4.37 -9.17 -16.51
CA VAL A 261 5.25 -8.00 -16.72
C VAL A 261 5.79 -7.91 -18.15
N PRO A 262 6.42 -8.97 -18.72
CA PRO A 262 6.93 -8.92 -20.10
C PRO A 262 5.82 -8.66 -21.12
N ARG A 263 4.60 -9.16 -20.88
CA ARG A 263 3.44 -8.99 -21.78
C ARG A 263 2.96 -7.55 -21.80
N VAL A 264 2.84 -6.91 -20.64
CA VAL A 264 2.45 -5.49 -20.54
C VAL A 264 3.53 -4.59 -21.13
N GLN A 265 4.81 -4.90 -20.91
CA GLN A 265 5.92 -4.16 -21.53
C GLN A 265 5.94 -4.30 -23.06
N ALA A 266 5.68 -5.49 -23.61
CA ALA A 266 5.56 -5.71 -25.04
C ALA A 266 4.38 -4.94 -25.64
N ALA A 267 3.22 -4.94 -24.95
CA ALA A 267 2.06 -4.16 -25.34
C ALA A 267 2.34 -2.65 -25.35
N ALA A 268 3.06 -2.14 -24.35
CA ALA A 268 3.50 -0.75 -24.32
C ALA A 268 4.33 -0.38 -25.56
N ARG A 269 5.32 -1.22 -25.91
CA ARG A 269 6.13 -1.02 -27.12
C ARG A 269 5.31 -1.06 -28.39
N ALA A 270 4.39 -2.03 -28.51
CA ALA A 270 3.48 -2.14 -29.66
C ALA A 270 2.62 -0.88 -29.85
N LEU A 271 2.24 -0.23 -28.76
CA LEU A 271 1.45 1.01 -28.76
C LEU A 271 2.31 2.28 -28.87
N GLY A 272 3.65 2.17 -28.86
CA GLY A 272 4.55 3.32 -28.90
C GLY A 272 4.66 4.06 -27.56
N VAL A 273 4.30 3.42 -26.45
CA VAL A 273 4.48 3.95 -25.10
C VAL A 273 5.91 3.66 -24.62
N ASN A 274 6.54 4.64 -23.99
CA ASN A 274 7.88 4.46 -23.42
C ASN A 274 7.82 3.53 -22.20
N VAL A 275 8.50 2.40 -22.28
CA VAL A 275 8.52 1.37 -21.21
C VAL A 275 9.17 1.87 -19.93
N ASP A 276 10.07 2.85 -19.98
CA ASP A 276 10.71 3.43 -18.79
C ASP A 276 9.73 4.20 -17.90
N GLN A 277 8.52 4.50 -18.42
CA GLN A 277 7.42 5.07 -17.62
C GLN A 277 6.70 4.02 -16.77
N LEU A 278 6.93 2.71 -17.03
CA LEU A 278 6.28 1.60 -16.33
C LEU A 278 7.24 1.01 -15.31
N VAL A 279 6.83 1.01 -14.06
CA VAL A 279 7.59 0.43 -12.96
C VAL A 279 6.79 -0.71 -12.34
N PHE A 280 7.39 -1.89 -12.26
CA PHE A 280 6.74 -3.06 -11.67
C PHE A 280 7.47 -3.45 -10.40
N ILE A 281 6.74 -3.49 -9.29
CA ILE A 281 7.20 -3.94 -7.99
C ILE A 281 6.53 -5.29 -7.72
N ILE A 282 7.33 -6.35 -7.74
CA ILE A 282 6.84 -7.71 -7.49
C ILE A 282 7.15 -8.09 -6.05
N TYR A 283 6.10 -8.21 -5.22
CA TYR A 283 6.29 -8.56 -3.82
C TYR A 283 6.01 -10.04 -3.55
N GLN A 284 6.75 -10.61 -2.58
CA GLN A 284 6.62 -12.00 -2.16
C GLN A 284 5.56 -12.17 -1.06
N MET A 285 5.13 -13.42 -0.88
CA MET A 285 4.07 -13.81 0.04
C MET A 285 4.40 -13.49 1.51
N VAL A 286 3.34 -13.41 2.32
CA VAL A 286 3.40 -13.26 3.78
C VAL A 286 2.92 -14.55 4.42
N THR A 287 3.69 -15.08 5.37
CA THR A 287 3.31 -16.19 6.24
C THR A 287 2.95 -15.64 7.61
N LEU A 288 1.79 -15.99 8.13
CA LEU A 288 1.41 -15.67 9.51
C LEU A 288 1.96 -16.71 10.47
N LEU A 289 2.60 -16.24 11.54
CA LEU A 289 3.07 -17.11 12.62
C LEU A 289 2.36 -16.77 13.94
N ARG A 290 2.03 -17.82 14.73
CA ARG A 290 1.56 -17.71 16.10
C ARG A 290 2.20 -18.83 16.94
N GLY A 291 2.84 -18.48 18.03
CA GLY A 291 3.61 -19.43 18.83
C GLY A 291 4.73 -20.12 18.03
N GLY A 292 5.31 -19.45 17.02
CA GLY A 292 6.30 -20.00 16.10
C GLY A 292 5.74 -21.04 15.10
N GLN A 293 4.43 -21.20 15.01
CA GLN A 293 3.74 -22.10 14.09
C GLN A 293 3.02 -21.29 13.00
N GLU A 294 3.02 -21.81 11.77
CA GLU A 294 2.27 -21.21 10.69
C GLU A 294 0.75 -21.30 10.96
N VAL A 295 0.08 -20.14 10.91
CA VAL A 295 -1.38 -20.07 10.92
C VAL A 295 -1.87 -20.43 9.52
N ARG A 296 -2.36 -21.66 9.35
CA ARG A 296 -2.81 -22.16 8.06
C ARG A 296 -4.06 -21.41 7.60
N MET A 297 -3.95 -20.78 6.46
CA MET A 297 -5.06 -20.20 5.73
C MET A 297 -5.54 -21.21 4.69
N SER A 298 -6.77 -21.71 4.83
CA SER A 298 -7.34 -22.65 3.87
C SER A 298 -8.37 -21.96 2.97
N LYS A 299 -8.02 -21.74 1.71
CA LYS A 299 -8.97 -21.24 0.70
C LYS A 299 -10.15 -22.21 0.47
N SER A 300 -9.97 -23.50 0.73
CA SER A 300 -10.98 -24.53 0.50
C SER A 300 -11.99 -24.69 1.64
N SER A 301 -11.62 -24.33 2.88
CA SER A 301 -12.55 -24.36 4.03
C SER A 301 -13.24 -23.01 4.26
N GLY A 302 -12.86 -21.96 3.53
CA GLY A 302 -13.38 -20.60 3.74
C GLY A 302 -12.81 -19.91 4.99
N GLU A 303 -11.81 -20.52 5.62
CA GLU A 303 -11.08 -19.94 6.77
C GLU A 303 -9.82 -19.26 6.26
N PHE A 304 -9.87 -17.97 6.07
CA PHE A 304 -8.71 -17.11 5.85
C PHE A 304 -8.81 -15.92 6.81
N VAL A 305 -7.65 -15.52 7.33
CA VAL A 305 -7.56 -14.32 8.16
C VAL A 305 -7.78 -13.10 7.26
N THR A 306 -8.83 -12.36 7.54
CA THR A 306 -9.14 -11.11 6.83
C THR A 306 -8.21 -10.00 7.29
N LEU A 307 -8.07 -8.95 6.47
CA LEU A 307 -7.36 -7.75 6.89
C LEU A 307 -7.98 -7.14 8.15
N ARG A 308 -9.33 -7.13 8.24
CA ARG A 308 -10.06 -6.63 9.40
C ARG A 308 -9.65 -7.35 10.69
N GLU A 309 -9.73 -8.68 10.69
CA GLU A 309 -9.37 -9.48 11.86
C GLU A 309 -7.92 -9.21 12.29
N LEU A 310 -7.00 -9.08 11.33
CA LEU A 310 -5.62 -8.77 11.65
C LEU A 310 -5.47 -7.38 12.28
N VAL A 311 -6.12 -6.35 11.70
CA VAL A 311 -6.08 -4.98 12.24
C VAL A 311 -6.70 -4.90 13.63
N ASP A 312 -7.82 -5.61 13.86
CA ASP A 312 -8.50 -5.65 15.15
C ASP A 312 -7.65 -6.35 16.23
N GLU A 313 -6.84 -7.36 15.84
CA GLU A 313 -5.99 -8.11 16.77
C GLU A 313 -4.70 -7.37 17.13
N VAL A 314 -3.97 -6.84 16.15
CA VAL A 314 -2.62 -6.30 16.37
C VAL A 314 -2.51 -4.78 16.21
N GLY A 315 -3.53 -4.14 15.66
CA GLY A 315 -3.52 -2.71 15.34
C GLY A 315 -2.81 -2.39 14.01
N PRO A 316 -3.03 -1.17 13.47
CA PRO A 316 -2.48 -0.77 12.18
C PRO A 316 -0.96 -0.56 12.21
N ASP A 317 -0.39 0.01 13.27
CA ASP A 317 1.03 0.36 13.34
C ASP A 317 1.98 -0.85 13.27
N PRO A 318 1.75 -1.94 14.03
CA PRO A 318 2.54 -3.16 13.88
C PRO A 318 2.46 -3.74 12.47
N ILE A 319 1.27 -3.76 11.85
CA ILE A 319 1.12 -4.25 10.47
C ILE A 319 1.96 -3.39 9.53
N ARG A 320 1.81 -2.07 9.57
CA ARG A 320 2.50 -1.15 8.67
C ARG A 320 4.02 -1.24 8.81
N PHE A 321 4.54 -1.29 10.01
CA PHE A 321 5.98 -1.39 10.24
C PHE A 321 6.53 -2.75 9.82
N MET A 322 5.92 -3.85 10.34
CA MET A 322 6.46 -5.19 10.14
C MET A 322 6.39 -5.65 8.69
N MET A 323 5.36 -5.23 7.91
CA MET A 323 5.27 -5.50 6.48
C MET A 323 6.39 -4.83 5.66
N LEU A 324 7.06 -3.83 6.22
CA LEU A 324 8.19 -3.12 5.61
C LEU A 324 9.57 -3.57 6.15
N THR A 325 9.66 -4.55 7.05
CA THR A 325 10.95 -4.95 7.63
C THR A 325 11.84 -5.74 6.69
N ARG A 326 11.31 -6.18 5.54
CA ARG A 326 12.02 -6.94 4.50
C ARG A 326 11.85 -6.27 3.14
N THR A 327 12.82 -6.49 2.27
CA THR A 327 12.71 -6.11 0.85
C THR A 327 11.53 -6.82 0.19
N VAL A 328 10.99 -6.24 -0.88
CA VAL A 328 9.77 -6.74 -1.54
C VAL A 328 9.94 -8.14 -2.12
N ASP A 329 11.14 -8.49 -2.57
CA ASP A 329 11.53 -9.74 -3.24
C ASP A 329 11.74 -10.93 -2.28
N VAL A 330 11.64 -10.71 -0.97
CA VAL A 330 11.82 -11.73 0.07
C VAL A 330 10.46 -12.04 0.73
N THR A 331 10.18 -13.31 1.00
CA THR A 331 9.04 -13.71 1.82
C THR A 331 9.11 -13.10 3.21
N LEU A 332 7.96 -12.83 3.80
CA LEU A 332 7.85 -12.22 5.12
C LEU A 332 7.10 -13.14 6.07
N ASP A 333 7.75 -13.48 7.17
CA ASP A 333 7.09 -14.10 8.32
C ASP A 333 6.57 -12.99 9.24
N PHE A 334 5.25 -12.93 9.39
CA PHE A 334 4.59 -11.98 10.27
C PHE A 334 4.22 -12.71 11.58
N ASP A 335 4.95 -12.40 12.64
CA ASP A 335 4.76 -12.98 13.96
C ASP A 335 3.72 -12.16 14.75
N LEU A 336 2.54 -12.75 14.97
CA LEU A 336 1.42 -12.12 15.68
C LEU A 336 1.76 -11.84 17.15
N ASP A 337 2.48 -12.76 17.81
CA ASP A 337 2.84 -12.59 19.22
C ASP A 337 3.85 -11.46 19.38
N LEU A 338 4.82 -11.36 18.48
CA LEU A 338 5.79 -10.26 18.47
C LEU A 338 5.10 -8.91 18.17
N ALA A 339 4.09 -8.90 17.29
CA ALA A 339 3.39 -7.68 16.88
C ALA A 339 2.67 -6.98 18.05
N VAL A 340 2.20 -7.73 19.06
CA VAL A 340 1.52 -7.19 20.24
C VAL A 340 2.43 -7.06 21.47
N GLU A 341 3.68 -7.53 21.38
CA GLU A 341 4.62 -7.50 22.50
C GLU A 341 5.06 -6.07 22.84
N GLN A 342 4.93 -5.66 24.08
CA GLN A 342 5.37 -4.33 24.58
C GLN A 342 6.80 -4.42 25.16
N SER A 343 7.77 -4.69 24.30
CA SER A 343 9.17 -4.79 24.69
C SER A 343 10.11 -4.32 23.58
N ASP A 344 11.41 -4.18 23.89
CA ASP A 344 12.46 -3.82 22.93
C ASP A 344 12.64 -4.84 21.80
N ARG A 345 12.06 -6.04 21.92
CA ARG A 345 12.06 -7.05 20.85
C ARG A 345 11.12 -6.68 19.71
N ASN A 346 10.03 -5.96 20.02
CA ASN A 346 9.10 -5.46 19.03
C ASN A 346 9.65 -4.15 18.43
N PRO A 347 10.07 -4.14 17.15
CA PRO A 347 10.70 -2.97 16.57
C PRO A 347 9.75 -1.77 16.47
N VAL A 348 8.46 -2.01 16.37
CA VAL A 348 7.42 -0.95 16.34
C VAL A 348 7.37 -0.25 17.69
N TYR A 349 7.21 -1.06 18.74
CA TYR A 349 7.19 -0.55 20.11
C TYR A 349 8.47 0.22 20.41
N TYR A 350 9.64 -0.31 20.03
CA TYR A 350 10.94 0.32 20.26
C TYR A 350 11.03 1.73 19.63
N VAL A 351 10.58 1.90 18.39
CA VAL A 351 10.62 3.20 17.70
C VAL A 351 9.60 4.17 18.30
N GLN A 352 8.36 3.74 18.50
CA GLN A 352 7.31 4.58 19.11
C GLN A 352 7.63 4.97 20.54
N TYR A 353 8.26 4.06 21.31
CA TYR A 353 8.71 4.35 22.66
C TYR A 353 9.80 5.43 22.69
N ALA A 354 10.68 5.50 21.70
CA ALA A 354 11.64 6.62 21.60
C ALA A 354 10.91 7.96 21.50
N HIS A 355 9.88 8.07 20.65
CA HIS A 355 9.06 9.28 20.52
C HIS A 355 8.33 9.62 21.82
N THR A 356 7.66 8.63 22.43
CA THR A 356 6.97 8.78 23.72
C THR A 356 7.92 9.23 24.84
N ARG A 357 9.14 8.68 24.87
CA ARG A 357 10.17 9.07 25.85
C ARG A 357 10.59 10.51 25.66
N ILE A 358 10.78 10.99 24.42
CA ILE A 358 11.05 12.40 24.14
C ILE A 358 9.90 13.27 24.67
N ALA A 359 8.66 12.93 24.35
CA ALA A 359 7.49 13.66 24.83
C ALA A 359 7.45 13.72 26.37
N GLY A 360 7.83 12.64 27.05
CA GLY A 360 7.98 12.61 28.52
C GLY A 360 9.07 13.56 29.05
N VAL A 361 10.23 13.61 28.38
CA VAL A 361 11.33 14.54 28.73
C VAL A 361 10.90 15.99 28.56
N LEU A 362 10.20 16.32 27.46
CA LEU A 362 9.71 17.67 27.20
C LEU A 362 8.65 18.10 28.23
N ARG A 363 7.72 17.23 28.59
CA ARG A 363 6.75 17.50 29.67
C ARG A 363 7.44 17.77 31.00
N LYS A 364 8.42 16.93 31.36
CA LYS A 364 9.20 17.16 32.59
C LYS A 364 9.94 18.49 32.56
N ALA A 365 10.51 18.91 31.43
CA ALA A 365 11.17 20.19 31.29
C ALA A 365 10.22 21.37 31.56
N VAL A 366 8.99 21.30 31.08
CA VAL A 366 7.95 22.31 31.36
C VAL A 366 7.58 22.32 32.85
N GLU A 367 7.44 21.18 33.49
CA GLU A 367 7.19 21.06 34.94
C GLU A 367 8.31 21.68 35.77
N GLU A 368 9.57 21.61 35.33
CA GLU A 368 10.75 22.23 35.93
C GLU A 368 10.94 23.71 35.52
N GLY A 369 9.99 24.29 34.80
CA GLY A 369 9.98 25.71 34.41
C GLY A 369 10.81 26.07 33.17
N CYS A 370 11.22 25.09 32.35
CA CYS A 370 11.89 25.35 31.09
C CYS A 370 10.89 25.83 30.02
N GLU A 371 11.28 26.82 29.23
CA GLU A 371 10.53 27.24 28.05
C GLU A 371 11.00 26.44 26.82
N LEU A 372 10.14 25.59 26.24
CA LEU A 372 10.54 24.70 25.16
C LEU A 372 10.90 25.44 23.86
N ASP A 373 10.29 26.62 23.63
CA ASP A 373 10.52 27.42 22.43
C ASP A 373 11.66 28.45 22.58
N ALA A 374 12.23 28.55 23.78
CA ALA A 374 13.38 29.42 23.98
C ALA A 374 14.58 28.93 23.14
N PRO A 375 15.33 29.84 22.49
CA PRO A 375 16.47 29.47 21.65
C PRO A 375 17.58 28.85 22.49
N GLY A 376 18.04 27.65 22.11
CA GLY A 376 19.26 27.04 22.65
C GLY A 376 20.48 27.40 21.79
N ASP A 377 21.67 27.52 22.41
CA ASP A 377 22.90 27.64 21.63
C ASP A 377 23.37 26.27 21.14
N PRO A 378 23.26 25.96 19.82
CA PRO A 378 23.67 24.69 19.28
C PRO A 378 25.17 24.40 19.44
N ALA A 379 26.02 25.44 19.60
CA ALA A 379 27.45 25.27 19.79
C ALA A 379 27.80 24.50 21.10
N LEU A 380 26.86 24.42 22.06
CA LEU A 380 27.00 23.64 23.28
C LEU A 380 26.82 22.13 23.07
N LEU A 381 26.29 21.70 21.93
CA LEU A 381 26.07 20.28 21.59
C LEU A 381 27.37 19.66 21.06
N THR A 382 28.22 19.24 21.95
CA THR A 382 29.57 18.74 21.63
C THR A 382 29.80 17.26 21.97
N HIS A 383 28.89 16.64 22.74
CA HIS A 383 29.02 15.25 23.13
C HIS A 383 28.88 14.31 21.91
N PRO A 384 29.66 13.23 21.81
CA PRO A 384 29.61 12.29 20.68
C PRO A 384 28.20 11.76 20.38
N SER A 385 27.41 11.44 21.42
CA SER A 385 26.03 10.94 21.26
C SER A 385 25.08 12.03 20.71
N GLU A 386 25.27 13.29 21.08
CA GLU A 386 24.53 14.43 20.50
C GLU A 386 24.82 14.57 19.00
N LEU A 387 26.10 14.59 18.65
CA LEU A 387 26.54 14.72 17.25
C LEU A 387 26.14 13.52 16.39
N ALA A 388 26.15 12.30 16.94
CA ALA A 388 25.69 11.11 16.24
C ALA A 388 24.19 11.16 15.92
N LEU A 389 23.38 11.60 16.89
CA LEU A 389 21.93 11.79 16.68
C LEU A 389 21.65 12.84 15.61
N ILE A 390 22.36 14.00 15.66
CA ILE A 390 22.20 15.06 14.66
C ILE A 390 22.55 14.55 13.26
N ARG A 391 23.70 13.87 13.09
CA ARG A 391 24.11 13.32 11.79
C ARG A 391 23.08 12.34 11.23
N LYS A 392 22.45 11.52 12.09
CA LYS A 392 21.39 10.61 11.66
C LYS A 392 20.16 11.37 11.16
N MET A 393 19.74 12.41 11.87
CA MET A 393 18.64 13.26 11.42
C MET A 393 18.91 13.93 10.07
N LEU A 394 20.17 14.35 9.84
CA LEU A 394 20.60 14.98 8.58
C LEU A 394 20.58 14.02 7.39
N ALA A 395 20.61 12.71 7.62
CA ALA A 395 20.58 11.70 6.55
C ALA A 395 19.17 11.47 5.98
N LEU A 396 18.08 12.00 6.57
CA LEU A 396 16.71 11.74 6.10
C LEU A 396 16.46 12.10 4.63
N PRO A 397 16.93 13.26 4.11
CA PRO A 397 16.76 13.59 2.69
C PRO A 397 17.39 12.55 1.74
N GLU A 398 18.56 12.01 2.12
CA GLU A 398 19.25 10.95 1.36
C GLU A 398 18.46 9.63 1.42
N VAL A 399 17.91 9.29 2.60
CA VAL A 399 17.07 8.10 2.79
C VAL A 399 15.82 8.16 1.92
N ILE A 400 15.15 9.32 1.87
CA ILE A 400 13.97 9.53 1.01
C ILE A 400 14.38 9.41 -0.47
N THR A 401 15.50 10.00 -0.86
CA THR A 401 16.03 9.88 -2.23
C THR A 401 16.32 8.42 -2.60
N LEU A 402 16.95 7.67 -1.69
CA LEU A 402 17.23 6.24 -1.87
C LEU A 402 15.95 5.43 -1.99
N ALA A 403 14.98 5.66 -1.09
CA ALA A 403 13.70 4.98 -1.10
C ALA A 403 12.91 5.23 -2.41
N ALA A 404 12.89 6.48 -2.88
CA ALA A 404 12.19 6.87 -4.11
C ALA A 404 12.87 6.30 -5.36
N ASN A 405 14.18 6.41 -5.50
CA ASN A 405 14.91 5.89 -6.65
C ASN A 405 14.89 4.36 -6.73
N GLY A 406 15.01 3.70 -5.59
CA GLY A 406 15.02 2.23 -5.49
C GLY A 406 13.63 1.61 -5.43
N MET A 407 12.55 2.39 -5.39
CA MET A 407 11.20 1.91 -5.06
C MET A 407 11.20 1.03 -3.79
N ALA A 408 11.94 1.46 -2.77
CA ALA A 408 12.35 0.66 -1.62
C ALA A 408 11.85 1.26 -0.28
N PRO A 409 10.53 1.26 -0.01
CA PRO A 409 9.97 1.88 1.20
C PRO A 409 10.48 1.25 2.51
N HIS A 410 10.96 0.01 2.48
CA HIS A 410 11.51 -0.70 3.63
C HIS A 410 12.71 0.00 4.29
N VAL A 411 13.46 0.84 3.56
CA VAL A 411 14.62 1.55 4.14
C VAL A 411 14.22 2.52 5.26
N LEU A 412 12.93 2.95 5.30
CA LEU A 412 12.42 3.81 6.36
C LEU A 412 12.39 3.09 7.71
N THR A 413 12.11 1.78 7.77
CA THR A 413 12.08 1.01 9.02
C THR A 413 13.48 0.90 9.63
N PHE A 414 14.51 0.66 8.80
CA PHE A 414 15.89 0.65 9.26
C PHE A 414 16.32 2.02 9.78
N TYR A 415 16.00 3.08 9.02
CA TYR A 415 16.32 4.43 9.44
C TYR A 415 15.64 4.81 10.76
N ALA A 416 14.35 4.51 10.93
CA ALA A 416 13.59 4.77 12.15
C ALA A 416 14.20 4.05 13.37
N THR A 417 14.55 2.77 13.21
CA THR A 417 15.16 1.94 14.26
C THR A 417 16.52 2.49 14.69
N GLU A 418 17.38 2.87 13.73
CA GLU A 418 18.68 3.46 14.05
C GLU A 418 18.54 4.84 14.71
N LEU A 419 17.62 5.67 14.24
CA LEU A 419 17.35 6.98 14.83
C LEU A 419 16.89 6.84 16.28
N ALA A 420 15.96 5.90 16.56
CA ALA A 420 15.50 5.58 17.90
C ALA A 420 16.67 5.11 18.80
N SER A 421 17.54 4.24 18.29
CA SER A 421 18.71 3.74 19.01
C SER A 421 19.68 4.87 19.39
N LEU A 422 19.95 5.78 18.47
CA LEU A 422 20.83 6.93 18.72
C LEU A 422 20.20 7.93 19.70
N PHE A 423 18.88 8.11 19.67
CA PHE A 423 18.19 8.89 20.69
C PHE A 423 18.31 8.24 22.08
N HIS A 424 18.15 6.92 22.19
CA HIS A 424 18.32 6.24 23.48
C HIS A 424 19.76 6.35 24.00
N ALA A 425 20.77 6.31 23.12
CA ALA A 425 22.16 6.55 23.50
C ALA A 425 22.36 8.00 24.01
N PHE A 426 21.86 8.99 23.30
CA PHE A 426 21.88 10.40 23.72
C PHE A 426 21.22 10.57 25.08
N TYR A 427 20.03 10.02 25.30
CA TYR A 427 19.28 10.13 26.55
C TYR A 427 20.01 9.46 27.73
N ARG A 428 20.69 8.34 27.50
CA ARG A 428 21.49 7.65 28.51
C ARG A 428 22.76 8.40 28.86
N ASP A 429 23.47 8.92 27.86
CA ASP A 429 24.82 9.48 28.01
C ASP A 429 24.79 10.96 28.42
N CYS A 430 23.68 11.67 28.12
CA CYS A 430 23.52 13.11 28.35
C CYS A 430 22.33 13.42 29.24
N ARG A 431 22.54 14.16 30.32
CA ARG A 431 21.45 14.69 31.16
C ARG A 431 20.73 15.80 30.39
N VAL A 432 19.53 15.53 29.87
CA VAL A 432 18.79 16.49 29.04
C VAL A 432 18.25 17.66 29.85
N VAL A 433 17.64 17.39 31.02
CA VAL A 433 17.08 18.41 31.90
C VAL A 433 17.91 18.47 33.18
N SER A 434 18.46 19.62 33.51
CA SER A 434 19.15 19.91 34.78
C SER A 434 18.48 21.10 35.44
N THR A 435 18.34 21.04 36.76
CA THR A 435 17.83 22.12 37.62
C THR A 435 18.94 23.02 38.14
N LEU A 436 20.21 22.74 37.79
CA LEU A 436 21.35 23.55 38.18
C LEU A 436 21.44 24.79 37.31
N PRO A 437 21.58 26.02 37.87
CA PRO A 437 21.64 27.23 37.09
C PRO A 437 22.78 27.28 36.06
N GLU A 438 23.94 26.69 36.38
CA GLU A 438 25.10 26.58 35.50
C GLU A 438 24.83 25.72 34.25
N ASP A 439 23.88 24.79 34.31
CA ASP A 439 23.52 23.92 33.22
C ASP A 439 22.36 24.47 32.36
N ALA A 440 21.79 25.62 32.70
CA ALA A 440 20.58 26.15 32.05
C ALA A 440 20.73 26.29 30.53
N ALA A 441 21.86 26.82 30.06
CA ALA A 441 22.13 27.01 28.62
C ALA A 441 22.28 25.65 27.89
N LEU A 442 22.97 24.69 28.50
CA LEU A 442 23.13 23.34 27.94
C LEU A 442 21.81 22.57 27.95
N THR A 443 21.02 22.72 29.01
CA THR A 443 19.65 22.16 29.08
C THR A 443 18.82 22.66 27.91
N GLN A 444 18.83 23.96 27.63
CA GLN A 444 18.07 24.55 26.53
C GLN A 444 18.55 24.03 25.17
N ALA A 445 19.86 23.90 24.94
CA ALA A 445 20.41 23.33 23.72
C ALA A 445 19.99 21.84 23.55
N ARG A 446 19.99 21.04 24.62
CA ARG A 446 19.57 19.64 24.60
C ARG A 446 18.06 19.45 24.41
N LEU A 447 17.25 20.34 24.97
CA LEU A 447 15.79 20.36 24.72
C LEU A 447 15.49 20.66 23.25
N MET A 448 16.21 21.62 22.66
CA MET A 448 16.12 21.91 21.24
C MET A 448 16.49 20.68 20.38
N LEU A 449 17.55 19.95 20.72
CA LEU A 449 17.94 18.70 20.05
C LEU A 449 16.88 17.60 20.23
N ALA A 450 16.32 17.43 21.43
CA ALA A 450 15.27 16.45 21.70
C ALA A 450 14.00 16.74 20.87
N ARG A 451 13.58 18.00 20.77
CA ARG A 451 12.46 18.42 19.90
C ARG A 451 12.73 18.09 18.43
N ALA A 452 13.93 18.38 17.94
CA ALA A 452 14.30 18.05 16.56
C ALA A 452 14.23 16.52 16.33
N ALA A 453 14.72 15.72 17.28
CA ALA A 453 14.62 14.26 17.19
C ALA A 453 13.17 13.77 17.22
N GLN A 454 12.30 14.38 18.04
CA GLN A 454 10.86 14.09 18.05
C GLN A 454 10.23 14.35 16.68
N HIS A 455 10.49 15.51 16.09
CA HIS A 455 9.95 15.88 14.78
C HIS A 455 10.40 14.89 13.68
N VAL A 456 11.67 14.50 13.67
CA VAL A 456 12.19 13.58 12.65
C VAL A 456 11.63 12.17 12.84
N LEU A 457 11.50 11.67 14.08
CA LEU A 457 10.85 10.38 14.35
C LEU A 457 9.38 10.40 13.92
N ALA A 458 8.62 11.44 14.30
CA ALA A 458 7.23 11.61 13.88
C ALA A 458 7.11 11.64 12.35
N ARG A 459 7.99 12.41 11.68
CA ARG A 459 8.01 12.50 10.21
C ARG A 459 8.18 11.14 9.55
N VAL A 460 9.11 10.32 10.02
CA VAL A 460 9.37 8.99 9.46
C VAL A 460 8.20 8.04 9.73
N LEU A 461 7.63 8.07 10.93
CA LEU A 461 6.43 7.29 11.26
C LEU A 461 5.26 7.69 10.35
N HIS A 462 5.02 8.98 10.15
CA HIS A 462 3.96 9.49 9.27
C HIS A 462 4.19 9.11 7.80
N LEU A 463 5.42 9.09 7.30
CA LEU A 463 5.73 8.58 5.95
C LEU A 463 5.34 7.12 5.78
N MET A 464 5.41 6.33 6.85
CA MET A 464 4.92 4.94 6.89
C MET A 464 3.42 4.83 7.23
N GLY A 465 2.70 5.95 7.41
CA GLY A 465 1.28 6.00 7.80
C GLY A 465 1.01 5.52 9.23
N MET A 466 2.00 5.69 10.12
CA MET A 466 1.94 5.27 11.52
C MET A 466 1.76 6.46 12.45
N ASP A 467 1.23 6.21 13.65
CA ASP A 467 1.14 7.21 14.70
C ASP A 467 2.49 7.45 15.38
N ALA A 468 2.69 8.69 15.82
CA ALA A 468 3.77 9.10 16.69
C ALA A 468 3.21 9.41 18.09
N PRO A 469 3.00 8.39 18.97
CA PRO A 469 2.29 8.57 20.22
C PRO A 469 3.14 9.35 21.24
N GLU A 470 2.49 10.25 21.96
CA GLU A 470 3.13 10.96 23.07
C GLU A 470 3.05 10.21 24.42
N ARG A 471 2.19 9.17 24.48
CA ARG A 471 1.98 8.29 25.63
C ARG A 471 1.77 6.86 25.18
N MET A 472 2.41 5.94 25.84
CA MET A 472 2.25 4.49 25.66
C MET A 472 2.07 3.84 27.02
#